data_edee810d3e878d69cc2de39faebf4499
#
_entry.id   edee810d3e878d69cc2de39faebf4499
#
_cell.length_a   1.000
_cell.length_b   1.000
_cell.length_c   1.000
_cell.angle_alpha   90.00
_cell.angle_beta   90.00
_cell.angle_gamma   90.00
#
_symmetry.space_group_name_H-M   'P 1'
#
loop_
_entity.id
_entity.type
_entity.pdbx_description
1 polymer ?
#
loop_
_entity_poly.entity_id
_entity_poly.type
_entity_poly.pdbx_seq_one_letter_code
_entity_poly.pdbx_strand_id
1 'polypeptide(L)'
;MKIKRSKCMAAAKCALASALLLSVLAFAAGCGGTDGSKDDGNVINVPASDAVTSITEAIGDSGIDSTVKKGQADFDDNFKDLYGISEDLITDGAFAYDSTGASADEITVLRVGKNDDIDKVKQALETRMSQRQQDFGGYKPEEAAKASDGKVFACSNYVFLGICDDSSAARSAFMKFMQSAAQ
;
A
#
# COMPACT_ATOMS: atom_id res chain seq x y z
N MET A 1 42.39 -38.08 -31.24
CA MET A 1 42.69 -37.81 -32.66
C MET A 1 42.21 -36.40 -33.00
N LYS A 2 43.23 -35.51 -33.20
CA LYS A 2 43.31 -34.25 -33.99
C LYS A 2 42.06 -33.37 -34.06
N ILE A 3 42.01 -32.23 -33.38
CA ILE A 3 42.38 -30.84 -33.73
C ILE A 3 41.97 -30.43 -35.16
N LYS A 4 41.09 -29.39 -35.24
CA LYS A 4 41.36 -28.24 -36.14
C LYS A 4 40.62 -26.98 -35.70
N ARG A 5 41.43 -25.97 -35.37
CA ARG A 5 41.05 -24.55 -35.24
C ARG A 5 40.91 -23.97 -36.67
N SER A 6 40.06 -23.02 -36.85
CA SER A 6 40.22 -22.01 -37.87
C SER A 6 39.70 -20.66 -37.44
N LYS A 7 40.60 -19.69 -37.44
CA LYS A 7 40.40 -18.24 -37.29
C LYS A 7 40.09 -17.64 -38.67
N CYS A 8 39.33 -16.53 -38.67
CA CYS A 8 39.53 -15.36 -39.54
C CYS A 8 38.45 -14.33 -39.07
N MET A 9 38.78 -13.25 -38.51
CA MET A 9 39.34 -11.92 -38.81
C MET A 9 38.77 -11.30 -40.10
N ALA A 10 38.07 -10.17 -39.95
CA ALA A 10 38.39 -8.80 -40.39
C ALA A 10 37.11 -7.94 -40.43
N ALA A 11 37.08 -6.99 -39.74
CA ALA A 11 37.00 -5.51 -39.75
C ALA A 11 36.39 -4.88 -41.02
N ALA A 12 35.40 -4.01 -40.82
CA ALA A 12 35.26 -2.74 -41.57
C ALA A 12 34.38 -1.75 -40.79
N LYS A 13 34.94 -0.59 -40.59
CA LYS A 13 34.35 0.64 -40.07
C LYS A 13 33.32 1.21 -41.05
N CYS A 14 32.23 1.78 -40.56
CA CYS A 14 31.70 3.03 -41.13
C CYS A 14 30.91 3.78 -40.09
N ALA A 15 31.36 4.97 -39.80
CA ALA A 15 30.68 6.00 -39.02
C ALA A 15 29.62 6.66 -39.90
N LEU A 16 28.48 7.00 -39.33
CA LEU A 16 27.72 8.19 -39.72
C LEU A 16 26.74 8.56 -38.55
N ALA A 17 26.91 9.78 -38.14
CA ALA A 17 26.15 10.46 -37.12
C ALA A 17 24.70 10.68 -37.58
N SER A 18 23.75 10.49 -36.68
CA SER A 18 22.48 11.18 -36.74
C SER A 18 21.96 11.39 -35.31
N ALA A 19 22.00 12.64 -34.90
CA ALA A 19 21.41 13.14 -33.67
C ALA A 19 19.90 12.98 -33.77
N LEU A 20 19.31 12.22 -32.84
CA LEU A 20 17.88 12.24 -32.54
C LEU A 20 17.73 12.59 -31.10
N LEU A 21 17.23 13.82 -30.88
CA LEU A 21 16.75 14.30 -29.59
C LEU A 21 15.65 13.37 -29.10
N LEU A 22 15.95 12.54 -28.10
CA LEU A 22 14.94 11.91 -27.24
C LEU A 22 14.67 12.86 -26.08
N SER A 23 13.53 13.54 -26.19
CA SER A 23 12.89 14.17 -25.05
C SER A 23 12.44 13.06 -24.09
N VAL A 24 13.24 12.81 -23.07
CA VAL A 24 12.86 11.98 -21.93
C VAL A 24 11.90 12.83 -21.07
N LEU A 25 10.61 12.59 -21.23
CA LEU A 25 9.65 12.97 -20.20
C LEU A 25 9.90 12.05 -19.00
N ALA A 26 10.64 12.56 -18.03
CA ALA A 26 10.74 11.94 -16.72
C ALA A 26 9.42 12.16 -15.96
N PHE A 27 8.49 11.22 -16.10
CA PHE A 27 7.40 11.07 -15.12
C PHE A 27 7.98 10.36 -13.90
N ALA A 28 8.56 11.14 -13.00
CA ALA A 28 8.90 10.68 -11.67
C ALA A 28 7.84 11.19 -10.68
N ALA A 29 6.66 10.59 -10.72
CA ALA A 29 5.75 10.62 -9.59
C ALA A 29 5.99 9.33 -8.78
N GLY A 30 7.10 9.31 -8.03
CA GLY A 30 7.46 8.19 -7.18
C GLY A 30 6.88 8.36 -5.80
N CYS A 31 5.83 7.64 -5.46
CA CYS A 31 5.64 7.21 -4.07
C CYS A 31 6.63 6.07 -3.80
N GLY A 32 7.84 6.40 -3.46
CA GLY A 32 8.88 5.44 -3.08
C GLY A 32 9.47 5.87 -1.75
N GLY A 33 9.34 5.03 -0.72
CA GLY A 33 9.78 5.31 0.63
C GLY A 33 11.26 5.61 0.75
N THR A 34 11.55 6.33 1.81
CA THR A 34 12.74 6.79 2.52
C THR A 34 13.15 8.21 2.20
N ASP A 35 13.19 8.93 3.29
CA ASP A 35 13.78 10.22 3.60
C ASP A 35 12.88 11.45 3.49
N GLY A 36 12.86 12.17 4.64
CA GLY A 36 12.13 13.38 4.91
C GLY A 36 12.37 14.50 3.89
N SER A 37 11.56 14.51 2.87
CA SER A 37 11.33 15.68 2.05
C SER A 37 10.07 16.36 2.54
N LYS A 38 10.20 17.58 2.98
CA LYS A 38 9.09 18.51 3.12
C LYS A 38 8.55 18.74 1.71
N ASP A 39 7.56 17.97 1.33
CA ASP A 39 6.83 18.15 0.10
C ASP A 39 5.57 18.96 0.43
N ASP A 40 5.62 20.25 0.15
CA ASP A 40 4.45 21.14 0.14
C ASP A 40 3.59 20.88 -1.12
N GLY A 41 3.73 19.73 -1.76
CA GLY A 41 3.12 19.32 -3.00
C GLY A 41 1.82 18.54 -2.79
N ASN A 42 0.76 19.11 -3.28
CA ASN A 42 -0.55 18.49 -3.57
C ASN A 42 -1.10 17.55 -2.49
N VAL A 43 -1.72 18.15 -1.48
CA VAL A 43 -2.46 17.40 -0.45
C VAL A 43 -3.63 16.67 -1.14
N ILE A 44 -3.51 15.37 -1.28
CA ILE A 44 -4.60 14.52 -1.78
C ILE A 44 -5.74 14.59 -0.75
N ASN A 45 -6.95 14.85 -1.23
CA ASN A 45 -8.13 14.97 -0.38
C ASN A 45 -9.30 14.19 -0.97
N VAL A 46 -9.21 12.86 -0.89
CA VAL A 46 -10.26 11.93 -1.31
C VAL A 46 -10.80 11.17 -0.10
N PRO A 47 -12.06 10.77 -0.09
CA PRO A 47 -12.60 9.99 1.01
C PRO A 47 -11.83 8.66 1.19
N ALA A 48 -11.46 8.35 2.43
CA ALA A 48 -10.79 7.08 2.74
C ALA A 48 -11.69 5.87 2.40
N SER A 49 -13.02 6.03 2.53
CA SER A 49 -14.00 5.01 2.13
C SER A 49 -13.93 4.66 0.64
N ASP A 50 -13.66 5.65 -0.22
CA ASP A 50 -13.59 5.43 -1.67
C ASP A 50 -12.31 4.65 -2.02
N ALA A 51 -11.21 4.94 -1.31
CA ALA A 51 -9.99 4.17 -1.43
C ALA A 51 -10.21 2.71 -0.99
N VAL A 52 -10.84 2.49 0.18
CA VAL A 52 -11.17 1.14 0.68
C VAL A 52 -12.04 0.39 -0.33
N THR A 53 -13.11 1.02 -0.85
CA THR A 53 -13.98 0.42 -1.87
C THR A 53 -13.19 0.02 -3.13
N SER A 54 -12.37 0.95 -3.66
CA SER A 54 -11.55 0.67 -4.84
C SER A 54 -10.55 -0.48 -4.63
N ILE A 55 -10.00 -0.61 -3.43
CA ILE A 55 -9.08 -1.69 -3.10
C ILE A 55 -9.82 -3.02 -2.98
N THR A 56 -10.94 -3.06 -2.25
CA THR A 56 -11.73 -4.29 -2.06
C THR A 56 -12.28 -4.81 -3.40
N GLU A 57 -12.75 -3.93 -4.28
CA GLU A 57 -13.14 -4.30 -5.64
C GLU A 57 -11.98 -4.88 -6.46
N ALA A 58 -10.77 -4.33 -6.30
CA ALA A 58 -9.60 -4.76 -7.06
C ALA A 58 -9.04 -6.11 -6.59
N ILE A 59 -9.13 -6.43 -5.30
CA ILE A 59 -8.70 -7.73 -4.76
C ILE A 59 -9.76 -8.83 -4.96
N GLY A 60 -11.02 -8.45 -5.23
CA GLY A 60 -12.10 -9.39 -5.52
C GLY A 60 -12.57 -10.17 -4.30
N ASP A 61 -12.76 -11.47 -4.47
CA ASP A 61 -13.30 -12.36 -3.43
C ASP A 61 -12.32 -12.45 -2.26
N SER A 62 -12.69 -11.83 -1.15
CA SER A 62 -11.97 -11.81 0.12
C SER A 62 -12.97 -12.10 1.24
N GLY A 63 -12.49 -12.47 2.42
CA GLY A 63 -13.35 -12.65 3.61
C GLY A 63 -14.04 -11.38 4.11
N ILE A 64 -13.81 -10.23 3.47
CA ILE A 64 -14.33 -8.92 3.88
C ILE A 64 -15.83 -8.82 3.58
N ASP A 65 -16.63 -8.61 4.61
CA ASP A 65 -18.10 -8.47 4.52
C ASP A 65 -18.63 -7.19 5.18
N SER A 66 -17.79 -6.45 5.88
CA SER A 66 -18.16 -5.23 6.61
C SER A 66 -17.22 -4.07 6.29
N THR A 67 -17.77 -2.86 6.21
CA THR A 67 -16.98 -1.63 6.04
C THR A 67 -17.51 -0.55 6.98
N VAL A 68 -16.60 0.07 7.71
CA VAL A 68 -16.88 1.14 8.68
C VAL A 68 -16.04 2.36 8.33
N LYS A 69 -16.62 3.55 8.48
CA LYS A 69 -15.92 4.81 8.19
C LYS A 69 -16.09 5.84 9.29
N LYS A 70 -15.14 6.75 9.40
CA LYS A 70 -15.14 7.85 10.39
C LYS A 70 -16.45 8.61 10.36
N GLY A 71 -16.98 8.90 11.55
CA GLY A 71 -18.28 9.52 11.74
C GLY A 71 -19.46 8.54 11.80
N GLN A 72 -19.20 7.24 11.79
CA GLN A 72 -20.15 6.20 12.16
C GLN A 72 -19.83 5.72 13.58
N ALA A 73 -20.86 5.42 14.39
CA ALA A 73 -20.69 4.99 15.79
C ALA A 73 -19.72 3.79 15.89
N ASP A 74 -19.88 2.81 15.01
CA ASP A 74 -19.03 1.61 15.00
C ASP A 74 -17.54 1.94 14.71
N PHE A 75 -17.25 3.03 14.00
CA PHE A 75 -15.87 3.48 13.81
C PHE A 75 -15.33 4.08 15.10
N ASP A 76 -16.04 5.04 15.65
CA ASP A 76 -15.60 5.81 16.82
C ASP A 76 -15.44 4.90 18.05
N ASP A 77 -16.34 3.94 18.22
CA ASP A 77 -16.31 2.96 19.32
C ASP A 77 -15.13 1.96 19.20
N ASN A 78 -14.76 1.57 17.98
CA ASN A 78 -13.77 0.52 17.75
C ASN A 78 -12.38 1.05 17.40
N PHE A 79 -12.26 2.26 16.85
CA PHE A 79 -10.99 2.76 16.30
C PHE A 79 -9.84 2.73 17.32
N LYS A 80 -10.09 3.23 18.52
CA LYS A 80 -9.08 3.26 19.57
C LYS A 80 -8.66 1.87 20.03
N ASP A 81 -9.63 0.96 20.14
CA ASP A 81 -9.38 -0.41 20.60
C ASP A 81 -8.62 -1.22 19.54
N LEU A 82 -8.92 -0.99 18.25
CA LEU A 82 -8.26 -1.68 17.14
C LEU A 82 -6.84 -1.16 16.89
N TYR A 83 -6.62 0.14 16.96
CA TYR A 83 -5.36 0.76 16.52
C TYR A 83 -4.54 1.39 17.65
N GLY A 84 -5.10 1.51 18.87
CA GLY A 84 -4.37 2.02 20.03
C GLY A 84 -3.97 3.50 19.96
N ILE A 85 -4.53 4.26 19.03
CA ILE A 85 -4.25 5.69 18.81
C ILE A 85 -5.53 6.54 18.92
N SER A 86 -5.37 7.84 19.18
CA SER A 86 -6.48 8.78 19.21
C SER A 86 -6.95 9.11 17.78
N GLU A 87 -8.26 9.23 17.60
CA GLU A 87 -8.88 9.72 16.37
C GLU A 87 -8.46 11.14 15.98
N ASP A 88 -7.98 11.95 16.92
CA ASP A 88 -7.51 13.31 16.66
C ASP A 88 -6.30 13.34 15.70
N LEU A 89 -5.62 12.21 15.52
CA LEU A 89 -4.51 12.07 14.59
C LEU A 89 -4.97 12.00 13.14
N ILE A 90 -6.23 11.65 12.90
CA ILE A 90 -6.77 11.43 11.56
C ILE A 90 -7.91 12.40 11.24
N THR A 91 -7.95 12.88 10.01
CA THR A 91 -9.03 13.73 9.49
C THR A 91 -10.12 12.92 8.80
N ASP A 92 -9.79 11.71 8.35
CA ASP A 92 -10.71 10.77 7.71
C ASP A 92 -10.16 9.35 7.86
N GLY A 93 -11.03 8.35 7.74
CA GLY A 93 -10.63 6.95 7.85
C GLY A 93 -11.76 6.00 7.49
N ALA A 94 -11.37 4.85 6.97
CA ALA A 94 -12.26 3.72 6.76
C ALA A 94 -11.48 2.42 6.92
N PHE A 95 -12.17 1.38 7.38
CA PHE A 95 -11.65 0.03 7.41
C PHE A 95 -12.73 -0.97 7.02
N ALA A 96 -12.32 -1.99 6.28
CA ALA A 96 -13.15 -3.09 5.85
C ALA A 96 -12.54 -4.40 6.37
N TYR A 97 -13.36 -5.31 6.88
CA TYR A 97 -12.90 -6.49 7.59
C TYR A 97 -13.94 -7.63 7.54
N ASP A 98 -13.52 -8.83 7.93
CA ASP A 98 -14.42 -9.95 8.20
C ASP A 98 -15.10 -9.76 9.57
N SER A 99 -16.39 -9.44 9.54
CA SER A 99 -17.19 -9.21 10.76
C SER A 99 -17.43 -10.48 11.58
N THR A 100 -17.25 -11.65 10.98
CA THR A 100 -17.41 -12.93 11.65
C THR A 100 -16.21 -13.31 12.51
N GLY A 101 -15.04 -12.66 12.26
CA GLY A 101 -13.77 -13.01 12.88
C GLY A 101 -13.20 -14.35 12.41
N ALA A 102 -13.72 -14.91 11.32
CA ALA A 102 -13.27 -16.17 10.78
C ALA A 102 -11.98 -16.04 9.96
N SER A 103 -11.68 -14.87 9.42
CA SER A 103 -10.46 -14.57 8.66
C SER A 103 -9.71 -13.38 9.21
N ALA A 104 -8.42 -13.26 8.84
CA ALA A 104 -7.60 -12.11 9.20
C ALA A 104 -7.79 -10.93 8.24
N ASP A 105 -8.64 -11.05 7.21
CA ASP A 105 -8.79 -10.05 6.17
C ASP A 105 -9.18 -8.68 6.73
N GLU A 106 -8.39 -7.68 6.38
CA GLU A 106 -8.59 -6.29 6.80
C GLU A 106 -7.94 -5.33 5.79
N ILE A 107 -8.71 -4.36 5.29
CA ILE A 107 -8.23 -3.23 4.49
C ILE A 107 -8.53 -1.94 5.26
N THR A 108 -7.50 -1.20 5.62
CA THR A 108 -7.62 0.06 6.36
C THR A 108 -6.95 1.18 5.60
N VAL A 109 -7.62 2.32 5.47
CA VAL A 109 -7.07 3.57 4.93
C VAL A 109 -7.37 4.70 5.91
N LEU A 110 -6.33 5.38 6.38
CA LEU A 110 -6.42 6.49 7.32
C LEU A 110 -5.77 7.73 6.71
N ARG A 111 -6.49 8.86 6.69
CA ARG A 111 -5.96 10.15 6.31
C ARG A 111 -5.48 10.90 7.55
N VAL A 112 -4.18 11.11 7.64
CA VAL A 112 -3.52 11.73 8.78
C VAL A 112 -3.68 13.25 8.74
N GLY A 113 -3.92 13.85 9.89
CA GLY A 113 -4.14 15.30 10.00
C GLY A 113 -2.87 16.16 9.86
N LYS A 114 -1.73 15.61 10.29
CA LYS A 114 -0.43 16.29 10.26
C LYS A 114 0.64 15.34 9.78
N ASN A 115 1.53 15.81 8.91
CA ASN A 115 2.62 14.98 8.37
C ASN A 115 3.51 14.40 9.47
N ASP A 116 3.73 15.12 10.55
CA ASP A 116 4.53 14.65 11.70
C ASP A 116 3.91 13.44 12.44
N ASP A 117 2.62 13.18 12.24
CA ASP A 117 1.92 12.06 12.86
C ASP A 117 1.87 10.79 11.95
N ILE A 118 2.34 10.87 10.69
CA ILE A 118 2.29 9.75 9.71
C ILE A 118 3.00 8.52 10.26
N ASP A 119 4.21 8.67 10.79
CA ASP A 119 4.97 7.54 11.33
C ASP A 119 4.28 6.89 12.52
N LYS A 120 3.63 7.70 13.37
CA LYS A 120 2.87 7.20 14.51
C LYS A 120 1.65 6.39 14.07
N VAL A 121 0.92 6.87 13.08
CA VAL A 121 -0.24 6.15 12.51
C VAL A 121 0.23 4.88 11.80
N LYS A 122 1.33 4.95 11.04
CA LYS A 122 1.92 3.78 10.39
C LYS A 122 2.31 2.71 11.41
N GLN A 123 2.99 3.09 12.50
CA GLN A 123 3.36 2.16 13.57
C GLN A 123 2.13 1.52 14.23
N ALA A 124 1.04 2.26 14.40
CA ALA A 124 -0.20 1.71 14.92
C ALA A 124 -0.77 0.62 14.00
N LEU A 125 -0.77 0.83 12.68
CA LEU A 125 -1.21 -0.18 11.71
C LEU A 125 -0.26 -1.39 11.65
N GLU A 126 1.06 -1.20 11.81
CA GLU A 126 2.02 -2.30 11.94
C GLU A 126 1.77 -3.12 13.23
N THR A 127 1.42 -2.44 14.32
CA THR A 127 1.03 -3.09 15.58
C THR A 127 -0.25 -3.89 15.38
N ARG A 128 -1.26 -3.32 14.73
CA ARG A 128 -2.51 -4.00 14.39
C ARG A 128 -2.25 -5.28 13.57
N MET A 129 -1.43 -5.19 12.54
CA MET A 129 -1.05 -6.34 11.73
C MET A 129 -0.41 -7.46 12.57
N SER A 130 0.49 -7.09 13.50
CA SER A 130 1.13 -8.04 14.42
C SER A 130 0.14 -8.66 15.40
N GLN A 131 -0.85 -7.91 15.87
CA GLN A 131 -1.94 -8.42 16.72
C GLN A 131 -2.77 -9.44 15.97
N ARG A 132 -3.18 -9.15 14.72
CA ARG A 132 -3.92 -10.10 13.88
C ARG A 132 -3.15 -11.41 13.69
N GLN A 133 -1.83 -11.34 13.45
CA GLN A 133 -0.98 -12.53 13.38
C GLN A 133 -1.03 -13.34 14.69
N GLN A 134 -0.95 -12.68 15.84
CA GLN A 134 -0.99 -13.35 17.16
C GLN A 134 -2.36 -13.96 17.44
N ASP A 135 -3.45 -13.23 17.13
CA ASP A 135 -4.81 -13.67 17.34
C ASP A 135 -5.10 -15.01 16.67
N PHE A 136 -4.60 -15.19 15.44
CA PHE A 136 -4.80 -16.42 14.67
C PHE A 136 -3.73 -17.50 14.92
N GLY A 137 -2.58 -17.15 15.48
CA GLY A 137 -1.41 -18.02 15.58
C GLY A 137 -1.63 -19.36 16.28
N GLY A 138 -2.58 -19.40 17.22
CA GLY A 138 -2.87 -20.58 18.01
C GLY A 138 -3.89 -21.55 17.42
N TYR A 139 -4.70 -21.13 16.42
CA TYR A 139 -5.82 -21.96 15.93
C TYR A 139 -6.04 -21.94 14.40
N LYS A 140 -5.55 -20.93 13.71
CA LYS A 140 -5.62 -20.78 12.23
C LYS A 140 -4.29 -20.31 11.65
N PRO A 141 -3.29 -21.19 11.52
CA PRO A 141 -1.95 -20.80 11.08
C PRO A 141 -1.94 -20.14 9.69
N GLU A 142 -2.84 -20.50 8.80
CA GLU A 142 -3.00 -19.90 7.47
C GLU A 142 -3.42 -18.42 7.56
N GLU A 143 -4.32 -18.09 8.46
CA GLU A 143 -4.72 -16.69 8.70
C GLU A 143 -3.62 -15.88 9.40
N ALA A 144 -2.88 -16.51 10.31
CA ALA A 144 -1.70 -15.89 10.91
C ALA A 144 -0.61 -15.61 9.87
N ALA A 145 -0.39 -16.53 8.93
CA ALA A 145 0.54 -16.31 7.81
C ALA A 145 0.07 -15.17 6.90
N LYS A 146 -1.22 -15.13 6.56
CA LYS A 146 -1.85 -14.03 5.80
C LYS A 146 -1.61 -12.68 6.49
N ALA A 147 -1.85 -12.58 7.79
CA ALA A 147 -1.59 -11.36 8.56
C ALA A 147 -0.09 -10.98 8.57
N SER A 148 0.80 -11.96 8.69
CA SER A 148 2.25 -11.74 8.61
C SER A 148 2.72 -11.20 7.25
N ASP A 149 2.04 -11.60 6.17
CA ASP A 149 2.31 -11.15 4.80
C ASP A 149 1.63 -9.81 4.47
N GLY A 150 0.86 -9.26 5.38
CA GLY A 150 0.21 -7.97 5.28
C GLY A 150 1.15 -6.84 4.88
N LYS A 151 0.59 -5.75 4.38
CA LYS A 151 1.37 -4.57 3.94
C LYS A 151 0.86 -3.32 4.62
N VAL A 152 1.79 -2.58 5.25
CA VAL A 152 1.55 -1.22 5.72
C VAL A 152 2.35 -0.25 4.85
N PHE A 153 1.71 0.81 4.39
CA PHE A 153 2.33 1.76 3.47
C PHE A 153 1.76 3.17 3.66
N ALA A 154 2.62 4.18 3.57
CA ALA A 154 2.20 5.58 3.56
C ALA A 154 2.38 6.19 2.16
N CYS A 155 1.40 6.99 1.72
CA CYS A 155 1.46 7.75 0.48
C CYS A 155 0.81 9.12 0.72
N SER A 156 1.58 10.21 0.52
CA SER A 156 1.16 11.54 0.94
C SER A 156 0.72 11.52 2.41
N ASN A 157 -0.43 12.08 2.73
CA ASN A 157 -1.02 12.08 4.07
C ASN A 157 -1.93 10.89 4.37
N TYR A 158 -1.87 9.81 3.59
CA TYR A 158 -2.63 8.57 3.81
C TYR A 158 -1.74 7.43 4.27
N VAL A 159 -2.25 6.64 5.20
CA VAL A 159 -1.63 5.38 5.63
C VAL A 159 -2.58 4.23 5.36
N PHE A 160 -2.07 3.18 4.75
CA PHE A 160 -2.78 1.98 4.33
C PHE A 160 -2.29 0.78 5.12
N LEU A 161 -3.21 -0.11 5.49
CA LEU A 161 -2.97 -1.49 5.90
C LEU A 161 -3.80 -2.40 4.99
N GLY A 162 -3.17 -3.45 4.46
CA GLY A 162 -3.85 -4.52 3.74
C GLY A 162 -3.41 -5.88 4.24
N ILE A 163 -4.36 -6.64 4.77
CA ILE A 163 -4.24 -8.06 5.11
C ILE A 163 -5.27 -8.78 4.26
N CYS A 164 -4.83 -9.56 3.30
CA CYS A 164 -5.66 -10.39 2.42
C CYS A 164 -4.78 -11.40 1.70
N ASP A 165 -5.36 -12.32 0.94
CA ASP A 165 -4.61 -13.37 0.23
C ASP A 165 -3.54 -12.80 -0.71
N ASP A 166 -3.79 -11.66 -1.35
CA ASP A 166 -2.78 -10.91 -2.12
C ASP A 166 -2.63 -9.48 -1.61
N SER A 167 -1.96 -9.32 -0.48
CA SER A 167 -1.66 -8.00 0.10
C SER A 167 -0.80 -7.11 -0.82
N SER A 168 -0.09 -7.69 -1.79
CA SER A 168 0.68 -6.92 -2.77
C SER A 168 -0.23 -6.33 -3.86
N ALA A 169 -1.27 -7.07 -4.28
CA ALA A 169 -2.32 -6.55 -5.14
C ALA A 169 -3.11 -5.43 -4.46
N ALA A 170 -3.49 -5.61 -3.18
CA ALA A 170 -4.16 -4.58 -2.39
C ALA A 170 -3.31 -3.29 -2.30
N ARG A 171 -2.01 -3.40 -2.00
CA ARG A 171 -1.09 -2.27 -2.02
C ARG A 171 -1.01 -1.60 -3.39
N SER A 172 -0.96 -2.37 -4.46
CA SER A 172 -0.91 -1.85 -5.83
C SER A 172 -2.18 -1.10 -6.20
N ALA A 173 -3.34 -1.61 -5.79
CA ALA A 173 -4.64 -0.96 -5.96
C ALA A 173 -4.70 0.39 -5.20
N PHE A 174 -4.23 0.41 -3.94
CA PHE A 174 -4.10 1.64 -3.16
C PHE A 174 -3.22 2.67 -3.89
N MET A 175 -2.04 2.28 -4.34
CA MET A 175 -1.13 3.18 -5.06
C MET A 175 -1.76 3.73 -6.35
N LYS A 176 -2.45 2.88 -7.11
CA LYS A 176 -3.16 3.29 -8.33
C LYS A 176 -4.27 4.30 -8.03
N PHE A 177 -5.06 4.05 -6.97
CA PHE A 177 -6.10 4.97 -6.52
C PHE A 177 -5.51 6.33 -6.15
N MET A 178 -4.46 6.35 -5.34
CA MET A 178 -3.79 7.59 -4.91
C MET A 178 -3.18 8.37 -6.09
N GLN A 179 -2.60 7.69 -7.07
CA GLN A 179 -2.07 8.31 -8.29
C GLN A 179 -3.18 8.95 -9.14
N SER A 180 -4.34 8.31 -9.24
CA SER A 180 -5.47 8.87 -9.98
C SER A 180 -6.09 10.08 -9.26
N ALA A 181 -6.05 10.11 -7.94
CA ALA A 181 -6.55 11.20 -7.11
C ALA A 181 -5.63 12.44 -7.08
N ALA A 182 -4.37 12.29 -7.49
CA ALA A 182 -3.38 13.37 -7.54
C ALA A 182 -3.37 14.14 -8.87
N GLN A 183 -4.18 13.73 -9.86
CA GLN A 183 -4.30 14.35 -11.19
C GLN A 183 -5.41 15.41 -11.21
#